data_57e527fce7ab23237808896a6eca77a6
#
_entry.id   57e527fce7ab23237808896a6eca77a6
#
_cell.length_a   1.000
_cell.length_b   1.000
_cell.length_c   1.000
_cell.angle_alpha   90.00
_cell.angle_beta   90.00
_cell.angle_gamma   90.00
#
_symmetry.space_group_name_H-M   'P 1'
#
loop_
_entity.id
_entity.type
_entity.pdbx_description
1 polymer ?
#
loop_
_entity_poly.entity_id
_entity_poly.type
_entity_poly.pdbx_seq_one_letter_code
_entity_poly.pdbx_strand_id
1 'polypeptide(L)'
;MAYIKVENLKYRYPNTTKLALDGLDFEIEKGSFVGIIGENGAGKSTLCQAFNGLIPGFFKGAYGGKVLIEDTEVAKTTVSKLCQKVGLVFQNPFNQLSGAKETVFEEIAFGLQNFGVPKEEMISRVDEVME
;
A
#
# COMPACT_ATOMS: atom_id res chain seq x y z
N MET A 1 10.95 9.62 -15.29
CA MET A 1 10.70 8.16 -15.31
C MET A 1 9.62 7.82 -14.29
N ALA A 2 8.59 7.13 -14.71
CA ALA A 2 7.47 6.83 -13.82
C ALA A 2 7.88 5.84 -12.73
N TYR A 3 7.58 6.18 -11.48
CA TYR A 3 7.74 5.28 -10.34
C TYR A 3 6.56 4.33 -10.22
N ILE A 4 5.35 4.86 -10.43
CA ILE A 4 4.11 4.09 -10.46
C ILE A 4 3.47 4.27 -11.83
N LYS A 5 3.13 3.18 -12.48
CA LYS A 5 2.42 3.20 -13.75
C LYS A 5 1.17 2.35 -13.67
N VAL A 6 0.03 2.94 -13.99
CA VAL A 6 -1.27 2.28 -13.97
C VAL A 6 -1.81 2.20 -15.38
N GLU A 7 -2.12 0.97 -15.84
CA GLU A 7 -2.60 0.72 -17.20
C GLU A 7 -3.94 -0.01 -17.16
N ASN A 8 -4.99 0.67 -17.59
CA ASN A 8 -6.35 0.13 -17.72
C ASN A 8 -6.79 -0.63 -16.47
N LEU A 9 -6.51 -0.09 -15.29
CA LEU A 9 -6.79 -0.77 -14.04
C LEU A 9 -8.29 -0.85 -13.78
N LYS A 10 -8.76 -2.07 -13.59
CA LYS A 10 -10.16 -2.37 -13.25
C LYS A 10 -10.20 -3.30 -12.07
N TYR A 11 -11.14 -3.04 -11.17
CA TYR A 11 -11.35 -3.92 -10.02
C TYR A 11 -12.80 -3.89 -9.55
N ARG A 12 -13.29 -5.08 -9.21
CA ARG A 12 -14.62 -5.26 -8.63
C ARG A 12 -14.48 -6.19 -7.42
N TYR A 13 -15.02 -5.75 -6.27
CA TYR A 13 -15.01 -6.58 -5.08
C TYR A 13 -15.86 -7.84 -5.26
N PRO A 14 -15.53 -8.94 -4.55
CA PRO A 14 -16.35 -10.16 -4.60
C PRO A 14 -17.80 -9.84 -4.20
N ASN A 15 -18.72 -10.52 -4.87
CA ASN A 15 -20.17 -10.41 -4.60
C ASN A 15 -20.76 -9.01 -4.85
N THR A 16 -20.10 -8.20 -5.65
CA THR A 16 -20.63 -6.91 -6.10
C THR A 16 -20.80 -6.91 -7.61
N THR A 17 -21.64 -5.99 -8.11
CA THR A 17 -21.86 -5.84 -9.55
C THR A 17 -21.19 -4.61 -10.13
N LYS A 18 -20.79 -3.65 -9.28
CA LYS A 18 -20.20 -2.38 -9.70
C LYS A 18 -18.69 -2.41 -9.61
N LEU A 19 -18.00 -1.89 -10.62
CA LEU A 19 -16.56 -1.72 -10.60
C LEU A 19 -16.16 -0.64 -9.57
N ALA A 20 -15.26 -0.98 -8.67
CA ALA A 20 -14.68 0.00 -7.75
C ALA A 20 -13.62 0.86 -8.47
N LEU A 21 -12.89 0.26 -9.41
CA LEU A 21 -11.97 0.95 -10.31
C LEU A 21 -12.37 0.58 -11.74
N ASP A 22 -12.46 1.57 -12.61
CA ASP A 22 -13.01 1.39 -13.94
C ASP A 22 -12.11 1.98 -15.03
N GLY A 23 -11.06 1.23 -15.38
CA GLY A 23 -10.21 1.58 -16.51
C GLY A 23 -9.31 2.79 -16.28
N LEU A 24 -8.57 2.80 -15.16
CA LEU A 24 -7.68 3.90 -14.82
C LEU A 24 -6.34 3.80 -15.55
N ASP A 25 -5.91 4.92 -16.11
CA ASP A 25 -4.61 5.06 -16.77
C ASP A 25 -3.92 6.31 -16.27
N PHE A 26 -2.76 6.17 -15.64
CA PHE A 26 -1.94 7.31 -15.22
C PHE A 26 -0.55 6.86 -14.78
N GLU A 27 0.34 7.84 -14.59
CA GLU A 27 1.70 7.62 -14.11
C GLU A 27 1.99 8.60 -12.97
N ILE A 28 2.82 8.16 -12.03
CA ILE A 28 3.31 9.00 -10.93
C ILE A 28 4.83 8.96 -10.94
N GLU A 29 5.45 10.13 -11.04
CA GLU A 29 6.90 10.27 -11.03
C GLU A 29 7.46 10.07 -9.63
N LYS A 30 8.68 9.58 -9.54
CA LYS A 30 9.38 9.43 -8.27
C LYS A 30 9.56 10.79 -7.59
N GLY A 31 9.29 10.85 -6.29
CA GLY A 31 9.42 12.08 -5.51
C GLY A 31 8.23 13.03 -5.61
N SER A 32 7.20 12.66 -6.37
CA SER A 32 5.98 13.46 -6.49
C SER A 32 5.13 13.39 -5.24
N PHE A 33 4.41 14.48 -4.95
CA PHE A 33 3.35 14.52 -3.95
C PHE A 33 2.03 14.68 -4.70
N VAL A 34 1.18 13.65 -4.65
CA VAL A 34 -0.04 13.58 -5.47
C VAL A 34 -1.27 13.52 -4.58
N GLY A 35 -2.23 14.40 -4.86
CA GLY A 35 -3.54 14.40 -4.20
C GLY A 35 -4.56 13.60 -4.98
N ILE A 36 -5.29 12.73 -4.31
CA ILE A 36 -6.40 11.97 -4.89
C ILE A 36 -7.68 12.43 -4.21
N ILE A 37 -8.58 13.03 -4.99
CA ILE A 37 -9.84 13.57 -4.47
C ILE A 37 -11.04 12.89 -5.13
N GLY A 38 -12.13 12.81 -4.39
CA GLY A 38 -13.37 12.21 -4.87
C GLY A 38 -14.34 12.03 -3.71
N GLU A 39 -15.57 11.69 -4.04
CA GLU A 39 -16.62 11.42 -3.06
C GLU A 39 -16.32 10.13 -2.28
N ASN A 40 -16.98 9.97 -1.13
CA ASN A 40 -16.92 8.72 -0.38
C ASN A 40 -17.43 7.58 -1.27
N GLY A 41 -16.67 6.49 -1.32
CA GLY A 41 -17.01 5.36 -2.16
C GLY A 41 -16.56 5.47 -3.61
N ALA A 42 -15.79 6.51 -3.97
CA ALA A 42 -15.29 6.70 -5.34
C ALA A 42 -14.17 5.71 -5.74
N GLY A 43 -13.60 4.98 -4.77
CA GLY A 43 -12.54 4.02 -5.04
C GLY A 43 -11.13 4.47 -4.64
N LYS A 44 -11.00 5.56 -3.88
CA LYS A 44 -9.69 6.09 -3.47
C LYS A 44 -8.88 5.10 -2.64
N SER A 45 -9.50 4.50 -1.62
CA SER A 45 -8.86 3.49 -0.79
C SER A 45 -8.52 2.23 -1.58
N THR A 46 -9.41 1.84 -2.49
CA THR A 46 -9.22 0.70 -3.38
C THR A 46 -7.98 0.92 -4.26
N LEU A 47 -7.82 2.12 -4.81
CA LEU A 47 -6.65 2.46 -5.62
C LEU A 47 -5.35 2.36 -4.80
N CYS A 48 -5.35 2.89 -3.58
CA CYS A 48 -4.18 2.80 -2.70
C CYS A 48 -3.83 1.35 -2.36
N GLN A 49 -4.83 0.50 -2.14
CA GLN A 49 -4.62 -0.93 -1.90
C GLN A 49 -4.09 -1.66 -3.13
N ALA A 50 -4.39 -1.17 -4.32
CA ALA A 50 -3.83 -1.72 -5.55
C ALA A 50 -2.33 -1.44 -5.68
N PHE A 51 -1.82 -0.41 -5.04
CA PHE A 51 -0.39 -0.08 -5.08
C PHE A 51 0.44 -0.99 -4.16
N ASN A 52 -0.10 -1.41 -3.02
CA ASN A 52 0.65 -2.25 -2.09
C ASN A 52 0.39 -3.75 -2.25
N GLY A 53 -0.45 -4.13 -3.20
CA GLY A 53 -0.72 -5.52 -3.51
C GLY A 53 -1.83 -6.17 -2.69
N LEU A 54 -2.48 -5.46 -1.76
CA LEU A 54 -3.67 -5.99 -1.09
C LEU A 54 -4.76 -6.32 -2.12
N ILE A 55 -4.77 -5.61 -3.22
CA ILE A 55 -5.57 -5.92 -4.41
C ILE A 55 -4.58 -6.27 -5.52
N PRO A 56 -4.65 -7.44 -6.13
CA PRO A 56 -5.60 -8.53 -5.92
C PRO A 56 -5.13 -9.60 -4.91
N GLY A 57 -4.02 -9.40 -4.23
CA GLY A 57 -3.40 -10.46 -3.42
C GLY A 57 -4.24 -10.91 -2.24
N PHE A 58 -4.79 -9.97 -1.48
CA PHE A 58 -5.63 -10.25 -0.32
C PHE A 58 -7.12 -10.16 -0.64
N PHE A 59 -7.53 -9.07 -1.29
CA PHE A 59 -8.92 -8.90 -1.72
C PHE A 59 -9.07 -9.49 -3.12
N LYS A 60 -9.55 -10.71 -3.20
CA LYS A 60 -9.63 -11.48 -4.45
C LYS A 60 -10.96 -11.27 -5.16
N GLY A 61 -11.09 -10.13 -5.82
CA GLY A 61 -12.21 -9.86 -6.70
C GLY A 61 -11.82 -10.00 -8.17
N ALA A 62 -12.65 -9.44 -9.05
CA ALA A 62 -12.34 -9.39 -10.48
C ALA A 62 -11.33 -8.27 -10.74
N TYR A 63 -10.17 -8.60 -11.26
CA TYR A 63 -9.04 -7.69 -11.47
C TYR A 63 -8.62 -7.70 -12.93
N GLY A 64 -8.43 -6.50 -13.51
CA GLY A 64 -7.95 -6.34 -14.88
C GLY A 64 -6.98 -5.17 -14.99
N GLY A 65 -6.22 -5.15 -16.08
CA GLY A 65 -5.18 -4.16 -16.27
C GLY A 65 -3.94 -4.48 -15.48
N LYS A 66 -3.09 -3.48 -15.23
CA LYS A 66 -1.88 -3.69 -14.42
C LYS A 66 -1.41 -2.44 -13.71
N VAL A 67 -0.68 -2.67 -12.62
CA VAL A 67 0.02 -1.64 -11.86
C VAL A 67 1.48 -2.05 -11.79
N LEU A 68 2.36 -1.13 -12.16
CA LEU A 68 3.81 -1.32 -12.09
C LEU A 68 4.38 -0.37 -11.04
N ILE A 69 5.15 -0.92 -10.10
CA ILE A 69 5.92 -0.16 -9.11
C ILE A 69 7.39 -0.43 -9.41
N GLU A 70 8.14 0.59 -9.87
CA GLU A 70 9.52 0.42 -10.32
C GLU A 70 9.67 -0.76 -11.30
N ASP A 71 8.77 -0.84 -12.29
CA ASP A 71 8.74 -1.91 -13.29
C ASP A 71 8.37 -3.30 -12.76
N THR A 72 8.01 -3.41 -11.48
CA THR A 72 7.50 -4.66 -10.90
C THR A 72 5.98 -4.67 -11.00
N GLU A 73 5.42 -5.66 -11.69
CA GLU A 73 3.97 -5.80 -11.78
C GLU A 73 3.40 -6.31 -10.46
N VAL A 74 2.49 -5.53 -9.87
CA VAL A 74 1.93 -5.80 -8.55
C VAL A 74 1.23 -7.17 -8.51
N ALA A 75 0.49 -7.53 -9.54
CA ALA A 75 -0.25 -8.79 -9.57
C ALA A 75 0.65 -10.04 -9.64
N LYS A 76 1.91 -9.86 -10.03
CA LYS A 76 2.88 -10.96 -10.18
C LYS A 76 3.85 -11.07 -8.99
N THR A 77 3.66 -10.29 -7.95
CA THR A 77 4.48 -10.35 -6.75
C THR A 77 3.59 -10.47 -5.51
N THR A 78 4.18 -10.44 -4.33
CA THR A 78 3.45 -10.60 -3.08
C THR A 78 3.43 -9.30 -2.28
N VAL A 79 2.45 -9.16 -1.37
CA VAL A 79 2.39 -8.05 -0.44
C VAL A 79 3.67 -7.99 0.40
N SER A 80 4.19 -9.13 0.82
CA SER A 80 5.43 -9.21 1.61
C SER A 80 6.63 -8.56 0.91
N LYS A 81 6.71 -8.68 -0.41
CA LYS A 81 7.78 -8.05 -1.18
C LYS A 81 7.50 -6.58 -1.44
N LEU A 82 6.25 -6.24 -1.72
CA LEU A 82 5.85 -4.86 -2.01
C LEU A 82 5.89 -3.95 -0.79
N CYS A 83 5.66 -4.48 0.42
CA CYS A 83 5.64 -3.65 1.63
C CYS A 83 6.97 -2.96 1.93
N GLN A 84 8.05 -3.42 1.34
CA GLN A 84 9.36 -2.76 1.44
C GLN A 84 9.44 -1.52 0.53
N LYS A 85 8.60 -1.44 -0.48
CA LYS A 85 8.57 -0.33 -1.44
C LYS A 85 7.38 0.59 -1.25
N VAL A 86 6.26 0.06 -0.78
CA VAL A 86 5.00 0.79 -0.67
C VAL A 86 4.46 0.65 0.76
N GLY A 87 4.38 1.77 1.46
CA GLY A 87 3.71 1.84 2.76
C GLY A 87 2.28 2.33 2.59
N LEU A 88 1.37 1.82 3.39
CA LEU A 88 -0.03 2.23 3.39
C LEU A 88 -0.44 2.71 4.77
N VAL A 89 -1.02 3.90 4.83
CA VAL A 89 -1.64 4.44 6.06
C VAL A 89 -3.14 4.24 5.93
N PHE A 90 -3.72 3.51 6.89
CA PHE A 90 -5.15 3.20 6.88
C PHE A 90 -6.00 4.41 7.27
N GLN A 91 -7.23 4.45 6.80
CA GLN A 91 -8.18 5.49 7.14
C GLN A 91 -8.45 5.51 8.66
N ASN A 92 -8.58 4.35 9.28
CA ASN A 92 -8.72 4.21 10.73
C ASN A 92 -7.35 3.83 11.32
N PRO A 93 -6.69 4.75 12.09
CA PRO A 93 -5.35 4.49 12.61
C PRO A 93 -5.27 3.31 13.58
N PHE A 94 -6.34 2.97 14.25
CA PHE A 94 -6.36 1.81 15.16
C PHE A 94 -6.18 0.48 14.42
N ASN A 95 -6.54 0.42 13.15
CA ASN A 95 -6.35 -0.79 12.35
C ASN A 95 -4.89 -1.07 12.01
N GLN A 96 -4.01 -0.10 12.20
CA GLN A 96 -2.58 -0.26 11.94
C GLN A 96 -1.78 -0.73 13.15
N LEU A 97 -2.33 -0.57 14.34
CA LEU A 97 -1.66 -1.06 15.54
C LEU A 97 -1.66 -2.59 15.52
N SER A 98 -0.48 -3.17 15.67
CA SER A 98 -0.34 -4.63 15.60
C SER A 98 -0.98 -5.33 16.80
N GLY A 99 -1.01 -4.66 17.95
CA GLY A 99 -1.46 -5.25 19.20
C GLY A 99 -0.48 -6.28 19.79
N ALA A 100 0.62 -6.52 19.11
CA ALA A 100 1.61 -7.51 19.51
C ALA A 100 2.64 -6.96 20.52
N LYS A 101 2.71 -5.65 20.67
CA LYS A 101 3.71 -4.98 21.49
C LYS A 101 3.04 -4.14 22.60
N GLU A 102 3.76 -3.96 23.70
CA GLU A 102 3.24 -3.31 24.89
C GLU A 102 3.54 -1.80 24.95
N THR A 103 4.56 -1.35 24.24
CA THR A 103 4.97 0.06 24.26
C THR A 103 4.88 0.70 22.88
N VAL A 104 4.78 2.04 22.86
CA VAL A 104 4.77 2.81 21.62
C VAL A 104 6.08 2.59 20.84
N PHE A 105 7.21 2.60 21.54
CA PHE A 105 8.51 2.37 20.92
C PHE A 105 8.56 1.02 20.19
N GLU A 106 8.12 -0.03 20.85
CA GLU A 106 8.12 -1.38 20.29
C GLU A 106 7.15 -1.51 19.11
N GLU A 107 6.00 -0.84 19.18
CA GLU A 107 5.03 -0.84 18.08
C GLU A 107 5.61 -0.17 16.83
N ILE A 108 6.30 0.95 16.98
CA ILE A 108 6.97 1.63 15.86
C ILE A 108 8.09 0.75 15.30
N ALA A 109 8.85 0.08 16.16
CA ALA A 109 9.96 -0.78 15.75
C ALA A 109 9.51 -2.10 15.11
N PHE A 110 8.25 -2.47 15.25
CA PHE A 110 7.72 -3.77 14.81
C PHE A 110 7.97 -4.04 13.32
N GLY A 111 7.68 -3.06 12.46
CA GLY A 111 7.93 -3.20 11.02
C GLY A 111 9.41 -3.37 10.69
N LEU A 112 10.26 -2.63 11.39
CA LEU A 112 11.71 -2.72 11.19
C LEU A 112 12.24 -4.10 11.63
N GLN A 113 11.72 -4.62 12.73
CA GLN A 113 12.05 -5.97 13.20
C GLN A 113 11.66 -7.02 12.15
N ASN A 114 10.50 -6.89 11.55
CA ASN A 114 10.02 -7.81 10.53
C ASN A 114 10.87 -7.77 9.26
N PHE A 115 11.53 -6.65 8.99
CA PHE A 115 12.46 -6.51 7.87
C PHE A 115 13.88 -6.97 8.20
N GLY A 116 14.14 -7.38 9.46
CA GLY A 116 15.46 -7.83 9.86
C GLY A 116 16.46 -6.72 10.10
N VAL A 117 15.99 -5.50 10.40
CA VAL A 117 16.86 -4.35 10.68
C VAL A 117 17.64 -4.59 11.97
N PRO A 118 18.96 -4.32 12.02
CA PRO A 118 19.77 -4.49 13.24
C PRO A 118 19.22 -3.64 14.40
N LYS A 119 19.33 -4.16 15.62
CA LYS A 119 18.76 -3.52 16.82
C LYS A 119 19.21 -2.08 17.00
N GLU A 120 20.50 -1.81 16.81
CA GLU A 120 21.05 -0.45 16.96
C GLU A 120 20.45 0.53 15.96
N GLU A 121 20.29 0.10 14.72
CA GLU A 121 19.65 0.91 13.67
C GLU A 121 18.17 1.12 13.97
N MET A 122 17.47 0.10 14.49
CA MET A 122 16.08 0.22 14.88
C MET A 122 15.88 1.32 15.94
N ILE A 123 16.71 1.30 16.98
CA ILE A 123 16.63 2.29 18.07
C ILE A 123 16.81 3.71 17.50
N SER A 124 17.83 3.89 16.68
CA SER A 124 18.12 5.19 16.05
C SER A 124 16.95 5.68 15.19
N ARG A 125 16.40 4.81 14.37
CA ARG A 125 15.31 5.17 13.46
C ARG A 125 14.01 5.46 14.18
N VAL A 126 13.70 4.70 15.25
CA VAL A 126 12.50 4.94 16.06
C VAL A 126 12.62 6.28 16.80
N ASP A 127 13.77 6.57 17.40
CA ASP A 127 14.01 7.84 18.07
C ASP A 127 13.84 9.03 17.12
N GLU A 128 14.33 8.93 15.90
CA GLU A 128 14.19 9.95 14.86
C GLU A 128 12.71 10.21 14.52
N VAL A 129 11.94 9.15 14.36
CA VAL A 129 10.52 9.25 14.01
C VAL A 129 9.69 9.81 15.16
N MET A 130 10.04 9.51 16.41
CA MET A 130 9.32 9.96 17.59
C MET A 130 9.56 11.44 17.92
N GLU A 131 10.56 12.06 17.36
CA GLU A 131 10.78 13.50 17.48
C GLU A 131 9.76 14.27 16.63
#